data_431c2efea7c10d6a6759518beaa542d2
#
_entry.id   431c2efea7c10d6a6759518beaa542d2
#
_cell.length_a   1.000
_cell.length_b   1.000
_cell.length_c   1.000
_cell.angle_alpha   90.00
_cell.angle_beta   90.00
_cell.angle_gamma   90.00
#
_symmetry.space_group_name_H-M   'P 1'
#
loop_
_entity.id
_entity.type
_entity.pdbx_description
1 polymer ?
#
loop_
_entity_poly.entity_id
_entity_poly.type
_entity_poly.pdbx_seq_one_letter_code
_entity_poly.pdbx_strand_id
1 'polypeptide(L)'
;MNNNATSHTAFKPYRRQPVAEDYDAIVIGSGIGGLSAAALLARYGGKKVLVLERHYTPGGYTHAFRRPGYEWDVGVHYVGAMRPKTLLRALFDAIGDGAIEWADMGDVYDRIVIGGDTYDFPKGRERFRAAMKERFPGEEAAIDAYLAAIGAAVRTIPAFMTEKVLPRPLAALAGPLLRRRFLKWSDRSTREVLEGFTRNQRLIAVLTGQFGDYGLPPAESSFMIQAIVANHYLDGAYYPVGGAGVIARAIAPVIRRAGGDVLINAEVAGIVVEDGRATGVKMAADGATLRAPLVISDAGVSNTFARLLPRALAERHGLLERLQQVRPSIAYVCLYVGFREDAAALQLPRHNLWLYSHDDHERSFAEGSDHPDAAPPSLFMSFPAAKDPDFTRRHPGRATVDILGFVPWAWFERWRDTRWMKRGDDYAAFKERLSQRLLERLYEQLPQLRGKVDRYELSTPLSTRHFCHYPHGEAYGLAHTPQRFRQRYLRPATPIRGLYLTGQDIFTCGLGGALAGGLAAASAILRRNLVTAVTKPAPARNGEKKGPAAFTESP
;
A
#
# COMPACT_ATOMS: atom_id res chain seq x y z
N MET A 1 39.56 -8.88 0.78
CA MET A 1 39.82 -8.86 2.23
C MET A 1 38.78 -7.97 2.88
N ASN A 2 38.11 -8.51 3.88
CA ASN A 2 37.14 -7.87 4.80
C ASN A 2 35.87 -7.21 4.23
N ASN A 3 34.90 -8.07 3.89
CA ASN A 3 33.47 -7.74 3.89
C ASN A 3 32.88 -8.04 5.28
N ASN A 4 33.06 -7.14 6.23
CA ASN A 4 32.46 -7.25 7.57
C ASN A 4 31.75 -5.96 7.97
N ALA A 5 30.71 -5.58 7.23
CA ALA A 5 29.79 -4.52 7.67
C ALA A 5 28.45 -4.73 6.97
N THR A 6 27.59 -5.61 7.48
CA THR A 6 26.13 -5.57 7.27
C THR A 6 25.39 -6.79 7.86
N SER A 7 25.84 -7.33 9.01
CA SER A 7 25.18 -8.53 9.59
C SER A 7 24.07 -8.23 10.61
N HIS A 8 23.67 -6.98 10.88
CA HIS A 8 22.76 -6.68 12.02
C HIS A 8 21.27 -6.51 11.67
N THR A 9 20.83 -6.74 10.43
CA THR A 9 19.41 -6.60 10.05
C THR A 9 18.82 -7.82 9.36
N ALA A 10 19.48 -8.96 9.41
CA ALA A 10 18.94 -10.20 8.84
C ALA A 10 17.71 -10.64 9.63
N PHE A 11 16.57 -10.82 8.93
CA PHE A 11 15.38 -11.43 9.50
C PHE A 11 15.57 -12.95 9.60
N LYS A 12 15.16 -13.52 10.74
CA LYS A 12 15.41 -14.93 11.03
C LYS A 12 14.23 -15.79 10.59
N PRO A 13 14.46 -16.91 9.89
CA PRO A 13 13.41 -17.87 9.60
C PRO A 13 12.91 -18.57 10.87
N TYR A 14 11.60 -18.78 10.96
CA TYR A 14 10.93 -19.42 12.11
C TYR A 14 11.59 -20.75 12.54
N ARG A 15 11.89 -21.66 11.60
CA ARG A 15 12.45 -22.98 11.90
C ARG A 15 13.90 -22.99 12.38
N ARG A 16 14.59 -21.86 12.36
CA ARG A 16 16.03 -21.81 12.67
C ARG A 16 16.33 -21.30 14.07
N GLN A 17 15.31 -21.06 14.90
CA GLN A 17 15.51 -20.57 16.26
C GLN A 17 14.36 -20.96 17.18
N PRO A 18 14.62 -21.11 18.49
CA PRO A 18 13.57 -21.18 19.51
C PRO A 18 12.77 -19.88 19.52
N VAL A 19 11.45 -19.98 19.69
CA VAL A 19 10.57 -18.84 19.89
C VAL A 19 10.32 -18.69 21.38
N ALA A 20 10.51 -17.50 21.94
CA ALA A 20 10.20 -17.21 23.33
C ALA A 20 8.68 -17.40 23.58
N GLU A 21 8.32 -17.72 24.84
CA GLU A 21 6.93 -18.03 25.19
C GLU A 21 6.17 -16.85 25.84
N ASP A 22 6.86 -15.74 26.12
CA ASP A 22 6.38 -14.62 26.93
C ASP A 22 6.02 -13.35 26.13
N TYR A 23 5.46 -13.52 24.94
CA TYR A 23 5.01 -12.38 24.14
C TYR A 23 3.68 -11.80 24.64
N ASP A 24 3.59 -10.47 24.70
CA ASP A 24 2.33 -9.74 24.97
C ASP A 24 1.36 -9.80 23.80
N ALA A 25 1.89 -9.88 22.56
CA ALA A 25 1.09 -9.89 21.37
C ALA A 25 1.77 -10.64 20.22
N ILE A 26 0.97 -11.31 19.39
CA ILE A 26 1.39 -11.88 18.11
C ILE A 26 0.71 -11.10 16.99
N VAL A 27 1.50 -10.67 15.99
CA VAL A 27 1.01 -10.03 14.76
C VAL A 27 1.16 -11.03 13.61
N ILE A 28 0.06 -11.32 12.91
CA ILE A 28 0.03 -12.18 11.73
C ILE A 28 0.19 -11.31 10.50
N GLY A 29 1.32 -11.41 9.82
CA GLY A 29 1.70 -10.62 8.67
C GLY A 29 2.57 -9.41 9.02
N SER A 30 3.57 -9.16 8.19
CA SER A 30 4.50 -8.04 8.31
C SER A 30 4.27 -6.96 7.25
N GLY A 31 3.07 -6.84 6.72
CA GLY A 31 2.68 -5.68 5.93
C GLY A 31 2.87 -4.40 6.75
N ILE A 32 2.85 -3.23 6.12
CA ILE A 32 3.08 -1.96 6.84
C ILE A 32 2.05 -1.73 7.95
N GLY A 33 0.84 -2.29 7.85
CA GLY A 33 -0.17 -2.28 8.90
C GLY A 33 0.27 -3.08 10.13
N GLY A 34 0.77 -4.30 9.92
CA GLY A 34 1.26 -5.17 10.99
C GLY A 34 2.54 -4.64 11.64
N LEU A 35 3.52 -4.22 10.84
CA LEU A 35 4.76 -3.63 11.34
C LEU A 35 4.51 -2.35 12.13
N SER A 36 3.61 -1.48 11.65
CA SER A 36 3.28 -0.24 12.37
C SER A 36 2.55 -0.52 13.68
N ALA A 37 1.58 -1.44 13.71
CA ALA A 37 0.91 -1.85 14.93
C ALA A 37 1.92 -2.40 15.96
N ALA A 38 2.82 -3.30 15.53
CA ALA A 38 3.85 -3.88 16.39
C ALA A 38 4.80 -2.82 16.95
N ALA A 39 5.33 -1.94 16.10
CA ALA A 39 6.26 -0.89 16.51
C ALA A 39 5.60 0.13 17.47
N LEU A 40 4.35 0.51 17.20
CA LEU A 40 3.61 1.44 18.08
C LEU A 40 3.27 0.80 19.43
N LEU A 41 2.92 -0.48 19.47
CA LEU A 41 2.70 -1.23 20.72
C LEU A 41 4.01 -1.37 21.52
N ALA A 42 5.11 -1.67 20.85
CA ALA A 42 6.44 -1.72 21.45
C ALA A 42 6.84 -0.35 22.03
N ARG A 43 6.76 0.71 21.23
CA ARG A 43 7.23 2.05 21.59
C ARG A 43 6.39 2.73 22.66
N TYR A 44 5.06 2.69 22.53
CA TYR A 44 4.14 3.45 23.39
C TYR A 44 3.45 2.62 24.45
N GLY A 45 3.51 1.29 24.35
CA GLY A 45 2.92 0.34 25.28
C GLY A 45 3.93 -0.54 26.01
N GLY A 46 5.23 -0.46 25.66
CA GLY A 46 6.27 -1.34 26.22
C GLY A 46 6.03 -2.83 25.94
N LYS A 47 5.26 -3.15 24.88
CA LYS A 47 4.82 -4.52 24.60
C LYS A 47 5.89 -5.32 23.86
N LYS A 48 6.11 -6.55 24.31
CA LYS A 48 6.92 -7.55 23.63
C LYS A 48 6.08 -8.20 22.52
N VAL A 49 6.34 -7.84 21.26
CA VAL A 49 5.51 -8.22 20.10
C VAL A 49 6.26 -9.16 19.19
N LEU A 50 5.65 -10.30 18.84
CA LEU A 50 6.14 -11.22 17.81
C LEU A 50 5.39 -10.97 16.51
N VAL A 51 6.11 -10.66 15.44
CA VAL A 51 5.56 -10.57 14.08
C VAL A 51 5.91 -11.83 13.29
N LEU A 52 4.90 -12.48 12.74
CA LEU A 52 5.02 -13.73 11.96
C LEU A 52 4.70 -13.47 10.49
N GLU A 53 5.71 -13.54 9.65
CA GLU A 53 5.63 -13.33 8.21
C GLU A 53 5.79 -14.65 7.45
N ARG A 54 4.80 -15.00 6.63
CA ARG A 54 4.86 -16.22 5.81
C ARG A 54 5.87 -16.15 4.66
N HIS A 55 6.12 -14.97 4.15
CA HIS A 55 7.04 -14.72 3.05
C HIS A 55 8.51 -14.87 3.48
N TYR A 56 9.43 -15.04 2.52
CA TYR A 56 10.87 -15.11 2.78
C TYR A 56 11.50 -13.72 3.07
N THR A 57 10.73 -12.65 2.94
CA THR A 57 11.14 -11.28 3.28
C THR A 57 9.95 -10.53 3.88
N PRO A 58 10.14 -9.67 4.90
CA PRO A 58 9.06 -8.92 5.50
C PRO A 58 8.75 -7.64 4.71
N GLY A 59 7.58 -7.06 4.99
CA GLY A 59 7.15 -5.78 4.46
C GLY A 59 5.83 -5.83 3.68
N GLY A 60 5.30 -7.02 3.37
CA GLY A 60 4.13 -7.11 2.48
C GLY A 60 4.43 -6.39 1.16
N TYR A 61 3.53 -5.51 0.68
CA TYR A 61 3.77 -4.72 -0.53
C TYR A 61 4.89 -3.66 -0.40
N THR A 62 5.47 -3.46 0.78
CA THR A 62 6.64 -2.57 0.96
C THR A 62 7.97 -3.31 0.90
N HIS A 63 8.01 -4.57 0.42
CA HIS A 63 9.27 -5.27 0.20
C HIS A 63 9.84 -5.06 -1.20
N ALA A 64 11.12 -5.34 -1.35
CA ALA A 64 11.81 -5.44 -2.62
C ALA A 64 12.25 -6.88 -2.88
N PHE A 65 12.36 -7.29 -4.13
CA PHE A 65 12.93 -8.57 -4.52
C PHE A 65 14.11 -8.41 -5.46
N ARG A 66 14.97 -9.43 -5.53
CA ARG A 66 16.24 -9.37 -6.27
C ARG A 66 16.34 -10.49 -7.31
N ARG A 67 16.99 -10.13 -8.42
CA ARG A 67 17.56 -11.06 -9.39
C ARG A 67 19.02 -10.67 -9.64
N PRO A 68 19.86 -11.53 -10.21
CA PRO A 68 21.25 -11.17 -10.48
C PRO A 68 21.37 -9.82 -11.21
N GLY A 69 21.98 -8.83 -10.55
CA GLY A 69 22.19 -7.47 -11.05
C GLY A 69 21.03 -6.49 -10.87
N TYR A 70 19.87 -6.90 -10.34
CA TYR A 70 18.67 -6.07 -10.25
C TYR A 70 17.94 -6.20 -8.93
N GLU A 71 17.32 -5.10 -8.50
CA GLU A 71 16.37 -5.04 -7.39
C GLU A 71 15.15 -4.21 -7.82
N TRP A 72 13.96 -4.73 -7.57
CA TRP A 72 12.68 -4.06 -7.84
C TRP A 72 11.85 -3.97 -6.58
N ASP A 73 11.09 -2.90 -6.46
CA ASP A 73 10.06 -2.75 -5.43
C ASP A 73 8.75 -3.40 -5.88
N VAL A 74 8.01 -3.99 -4.96
CA VAL A 74 6.80 -4.75 -5.32
C VAL A 74 5.57 -3.85 -5.38
N GLY A 75 5.42 -2.87 -4.49
CA GLY A 75 4.22 -2.05 -4.45
C GLY A 75 4.41 -0.64 -3.89
N VAL A 76 5.65 -0.18 -3.69
CA VAL A 76 5.93 1.21 -3.32
C VAL A 76 6.58 1.90 -4.51
N HIS A 77 5.78 2.68 -5.22
CA HIS A 77 6.25 3.43 -6.38
C HIS A 77 6.47 4.90 -6.07
N TYR A 78 5.72 5.44 -5.10
CA TYR A 78 5.82 6.79 -4.55
C TYR A 78 4.94 6.94 -3.31
N VAL A 79 5.16 7.98 -2.52
CA VAL A 79 4.41 8.26 -1.29
C VAL A 79 4.20 9.76 -1.16
N GLY A 80 2.95 10.20 -1.03
CA GLY A 80 2.62 11.59 -0.74
C GLY A 80 2.68 11.92 0.75
N ALA A 81 2.40 13.19 1.09
CA ALA A 81 2.29 13.66 2.47
C ALA A 81 3.52 13.36 3.37
N MET A 82 4.74 13.40 2.78
CA MET A 82 6.00 13.12 3.50
C MET A 82 6.77 14.38 3.91
N ARG A 83 6.18 15.57 3.74
CA ARG A 83 6.77 16.82 4.27
C ARG A 83 6.87 16.79 5.79
N PRO A 84 7.86 17.49 6.37
CA PRO A 84 7.95 17.64 7.82
C PRO A 84 6.61 18.11 8.44
N LYS A 85 6.27 17.58 9.61
CA LYS A 85 5.03 17.87 10.38
C LYS A 85 3.73 17.28 9.80
N THR A 86 3.76 16.53 8.70
CA THR A 86 2.58 15.74 8.29
C THR A 86 2.42 14.52 9.20
N LEU A 87 1.17 14.07 9.38
CA LEU A 87 0.90 12.89 10.24
C LEU A 87 1.60 11.63 9.71
N LEU A 88 1.61 11.43 8.39
CA LEU A 88 2.21 10.25 7.79
C LEU A 88 3.73 10.23 8.01
N ARG A 89 4.40 11.38 7.83
CA ARG A 89 5.84 11.51 8.12
C ARG A 89 6.11 11.24 9.61
N ALA A 90 5.34 11.84 10.51
CA ALA A 90 5.49 11.62 11.95
C ALA A 90 5.28 10.16 12.36
N LEU A 91 4.36 9.43 11.70
CA LEU A 91 4.18 8.00 11.90
C LEU A 91 5.41 7.20 11.47
N PHE A 92 5.95 7.46 10.27
CA PHE A 92 7.17 6.80 9.82
C PHE A 92 8.36 7.08 10.74
N ASP A 93 8.52 8.34 11.16
CA ASP A 93 9.59 8.71 12.09
C ASP A 93 9.40 8.00 13.46
N ALA A 94 8.15 7.83 13.92
CA ALA A 94 7.86 7.14 15.16
C ALA A 94 8.12 5.62 15.10
N ILE A 95 7.76 4.95 14.01
CA ILE A 95 7.92 3.49 13.89
C ILE A 95 9.30 3.06 13.42
N GLY A 96 10.07 3.94 12.77
CA GLY A 96 11.39 3.69 12.23
C GLY A 96 12.51 4.53 12.86
N ASP A 97 12.26 5.24 13.98
CA ASP A 97 13.21 6.16 14.64
C ASP A 97 13.80 7.25 13.73
N GLY A 98 13.05 7.67 12.70
CA GLY A 98 13.53 8.63 11.72
C GLY A 98 14.61 8.10 10.78
N ALA A 99 14.84 6.78 10.74
CA ALA A 99 15.91 6.17 9.94
C ALA A 99 15.58 6.08 8.44
N ILE A 100 14.34 6.36 8.03
CA ILE A 100 13.94 6.34 6.62
C ILE A 100 14.14 7.75 6.05
N GLU A 101 15.02 7.85 5.08
CA GLU A 101 15.20 9.06 4.28
C GLU A 101 14.24 9.03 3.07
N TRP A 102 13.70 10.20 2.72
CA TRP A 102 12.70 10.36 1.67
C TRP A 102 13.19 11.36 0.63
N ALA A 103 13.41 10.91 -0.60
CA ALA A 103 13.77 11.74 -1.74
C ALA A 103 12.51 12.40 -2.34
N ASP A 104 12.55 13.71 -2.54
CA ASP A 104 11.51 14.47 -3.25
C ASP A 104 11.56 14.11 -4.74
N MET A 105 10.42 13.80 -5.35
CA MET A 105 10.33 13.43 -6.77
C MET A 105 10.46 14.63 -7.73
N GLY A 106 10.47 15.85 -7.23
CA GLY A 106 10.59 17.07 -8.03
C GLY A 106 9.26 17.78 -8.26
N ASP A 107 9.24 18.66 -9.25
CA ASP A 107 8.12 19.57 -9.48
C ASP A 107 6.86 18.90 -10.03
N VAL A 108 7.02 17.87 -10.84
CA VAL A 108 5.95 17.04 -11.38
C VAL A 108 6.12 15.63 -10.83
N TYR A 109 5.07 15.09 -10.20
CA TYR A 109 5.12 13.75 -9.61
C TYR A 109 4.42 12.70 -10.46
N ASP A 110 3.37 13.09 -11.19
CA ASP A 110 2.65 12.23 -12.13
C ASP A 110 2.38 12.98 -13.45
N ARG A 111 2.33 12.22 -14.54
CA ARG A 111 1.86 12.66 -15.84
C ARG A 111 0.73 11.73 -16.29
N ILE A 112 -0.44 12.31 -16.52
CA ILE A 112 -1.60 11.61 -17.08
C ILE A 112 -1.55 11.73 -18.59
N VAL A 113 -1.62 10.61 -19.30
CA VAL A 113 -1.63 10.54 -20.76
C VAL A 113 -2.95 9.93 -21.22
N ILE A 114 -3.73 10.66 -21.97
CA ILE A 114 -5.04 10.22 -22.48
C ILE A 114 -5.11 10.46 -23.99
N GLY A 115 -5.14 9.39 -24.78
CA GLY A 115 -5.23 9.49 -26.24
C GLY A 115 -4.10 10.31 -26.90
N GLY A 116 -2.91 10.34 -26.25
CA GLY A 116 -1.74 11.10 -26.71
C GLY A 116 -1.58 12.48 -26.07
N ASP A 117 -2.64 13.08 -25.51
CA ASP A 117 -2.53 14.33 -24.73
C ASP A 117 -1.91 14.08 -23.35
N THR A 118 -1.08 15.01 -22.88
CA THR A 118 -0.39 14.91 -21.59
C THR A 118 -0.85 16.00 -20.62
N TYR A 119 -1.02 15.60 -19.34
CA TYR A 119 -1.44 16.48 -18.25
C TYR A 119 -0.53 16.25 -17.06
N ASP A 120 0.31 17.24 -16.75
CA ASP A 120 1.22 17.17 -15.61
C ASP A 120 0.50 17.46 -14.30
N PHE A 121 0.81 16.67 -13.27
CA PHE A 121 0.38 16.90 -11.89
C PHE A 121 1.54 17.50 -11.11
N PRO A 122 1.57 18.85 -11.00
CA PRO A 122 2.65 19.54 -10.30
C PRO A 122 2.45 19.53 -8.79
N LYS A 123 3.55 19.51 -8.07
CA LYS A 123 3.61 19.66 -6.61
C LYS A 123 3.09 21.02 -6.14
N GLY A 124 2.15 21.01 -5.23
CA GLY A 124 1.54 22.19 -4.60
C GLY A 124 0.14 22.48 -5.11
N ARG A 125 -0.81 22.63 -4.17
CA ARG A 125 -2.24 22.83 -4.46
C ARG A 125 -2.50 24.00 -5.44
N GLU A 126 -1.82 25.14 -5.26
CA GLU A 126 -2.03 26.30 -6.13
C GLU A 126 -1.41 26.10 -7.52
N ARG A 127 -0.26 25.44 -7.60
CA ARG A 127 0.37 25.09 -8.88
C ARG A 127 -0.50 24.09 -9.66
N PHE A 128 -1.05 23.08 -8.97
CA PHE A 128 -2.00 22.14 -9.57
C PHE A 128 -3.25 22.87 -10.07
N ARG A 129 -3.83 23.76 -9.26
CA ARG A 129 -4.98 24.57 -9.65
C ARG A 129 -4.70 25.38 -10.91
N ALA A 130 -3.59 26.09 -10.96
CA ALA A 130 -3.20 26.92 -12.09
C ALA A 130 -2.98 26.05 -13.36
N ALA A 131 -2.27 24.95 -13.27
CA ALA A 131 -2.03 24.04 -14.39
C ALA A 131 -3.35 23.46 -14.96
N MET A 132 -4.29 23.06 -14.09
CA MET A 132 -5.59 22.56 -14.56
C MET A 132 -6.43 23.66 -15.22
N LYS A 133 -6.45 24.88 -14.67
CA LYS A 133 -7.18 26.02 -15.25
C LYS A 133 -6.61 26.44 -16.62
N GLU A 134 -5.30 26.39 -16.77
CA GLU A 134 -4.63 26.64 -18.06
C GLU A 134 -5.01 25.61 -19.14
N ARG A 135 -5.11 24.33 -18.74
CA ARG A 135 -5.44 23.22 -19.65
C ARG A 135 -6.93 23.12 -19.97
N PHE A 136 -7.80 23.66 -19.13
CA PHE A 136 -9.25 23.58 -19.25
C PHE A 136 -9.91 24.97 -19.08
N PRO A 137 -9.73 25.86 -20.07
CA PRO A 137 -10.40 27.17 -20.06
C PRO A 137 -11.93 27.03 -20.01
N GLY A 138 -12.58 27.82 -19.15
CA GLY A 138 -14.02 27.75 -18.91
C GLY A 138 -14.46 26.78 -17.81
N GLU A 139 -13.52 25.98 -17.24
CA GLU A 139 -13.79 25.00 -16.18
C GLU A 139 -13.21 25.44 -14.81
N GLU A 140 -12.82 26.70 -14.66
CA GLU A 140 -12.16 27.23 -13.48
C GLU A 140 -12.98 27.02 -12.19
N ALA A 141 -14.29 27.21 -12.30
CA ALA A 141 -15.21 27.01 -11.17
C ALA A 141 -15.30 25.54 -10.75
N ALA A 142 -15.30 24.62 -11.73
CA ALA A 142 -15.34 23.18 -11.48
C ALA A 142 -14.05 22.69 -10.81
N ILE A 143 -12.89 23.19 -11.25
CA ILE A 143 -11.58 22.88 -10.68
C ILE A 143 -11.50 23.37 -9.22
N ASP A 144 -11.97 24.59 -8.95
CA ASP A 144 -12.04 25.16 -7.60
C ASP A 144 -12.99 24.35 -6.71
N ALA A 145 -14.17 23.97 -7.21
CA ALA A 145 -15.14 23.14 -6.50
C ALA A 145 -14.58 21.76 -6.16
N TYR A 146 -13.87 21.12 -7.10
CA TYR A 146 -13.19 19.84 -6.87
C TYR A 146 -12.16 19.92 -5.74
N LEU A 147 -11.26 20.92 -5.79
CA LEU A 147 -10.26 21.10 -4.75
C LEU A 147 -10.88 21.42 -3.38
N ALA A 148 -11.96 22.21 -3.36
CA ALA A 148 -12.71 22.50 -2.14
C ALA A 148 -13.37 21.22 -1.57
N ALA A 149 -13.97 20.39 -2.43
CA ALA A 149 -14.60 19.12 -2.05
C ALA A 149 -13.60 18.12 -1.46
N ILE A 150 -12.41 17.98 -2.07
CA ILE A 150 -11.31 17.17 -1.53
C ILE A 150 -10.99 17.62 -0.10
N GLY A 151 -10.74 18.91 0.11
CA GLY A 151 -10.43 19.47 1.42
C GLY A 151 -11.57 19.27 2.43
N ALA A 152 -12.82 19.40 2.00
CA ALA A 152 -13.98 19.18 2.87
C ALA A 152 -14.15 17.69 3.26
N ALA A 153 -13.92 16.77 2.31
CA ALA A 153 -14.03 15.33 2.55
C ALA A 153 -12.96 14.86 3.56
N VAL A 154 -11.68 15.18 3.32
CA VAL A 154 -10.59 14.69 4.18
C VAL A 154 -10.65 15.25 5.61
N ARG A 155 -11.20 16.45 5.82
CA ARG A 155 -11.42 16.99 7.16
C ARG A 155 -12.39 16.17 8.01
N THR A 156 -13.15 15.25 7.42
CA THR A 156 -14.09 14.36 8.14
C THR A 156 -13.46 13.09 8.67
N ILE A 157 -12.24 12.73 8.19
CA ILE A 157 -11.53 11.50 8.52
C ILE A 157 -11.27 11.34 10.02
N PRO A 158 -10.82 12.37 10.79
CA PRO A 158 -10.52 12.16 12.20
C PRO A 158 -11.72 11.67 13.03
N ALA A 159 -12.91 12.21 12.81
CA ALA A 159 -14.11 11.77 13.50
C ALA A 159 -14.50 10.33 13.13
N PHE A 160 -14.40 9.96 11.85
CA PHE A 160 -14.65 8.62 11.37
C PHE A 160 -13.65 7.60 11.95
N MET A 161 -12.36 7.96 12.03
CA MET A 161 -11.34 7.10 12.63
C MET A 161 -11.51 6.98 14.14
N THR A 162 -11.95 8.02 14.82
CA THR A 162 -12.29 7.98 16.25
C THR A 162 -13.36 6.92 16.51
N GLU A 163 -14.44 6.88 15.71
CA GLU A 163 -15.47 5.82 15.84
C GLU A 163 -14.88 4.42 15.75
N LYS A 164 -13.94 4.19 14.81
CA LYS A 164 -13.33 2.87 14.62
C LYS A 164 -12.50 2.38 15.81
N VAL A 165 -11.88 3.28 16.57
CA VAL A 165 -11.03 2.91 17.72
C VAL A 165 -11.79 2.87 19.04
N LEU A 166 -12.98 3.45 19.14
CA LEU A 166 -13.83 3.39 20.32
C LEU A 166 -14.20 1.95 20.66
N PRO A 167 -14.36 1.60 21.96
CA PRO A 167 -15.00 0.35 22.37
C PRO A 167 -16.37 0.15 21.70
N ARG A 168 -16.72 -1.08 21.32
CA ARG A 168 -17.92 -1.37 20.52
C ARG A 168 -19.22 -0.78 21.07
N PRO A 169 -19.52 -0.80 22.39
CA PRO A 169 -20.72 -0.15 22.90
C PRO A 169 -20.73 1.36 22.68
N LEU A 170 -19.61 2.02 22.95
CA LEU A 170 -19.47 3.48 22.72
C LEU A 170 -19.54 3.83 21.24
N ALA A 171 -18.93 3.03 20.38
CA ALA A 171 -19.03 3.20 18.94
C ALA A 171 -20.46 2.94 18.43
N ALA A 172 -21.23 2.07 19.06
CA ALA A 172 -22.64 1.88 18.72
C ALA A 172 -23.45 3.15 19.00
N LEU A 173 -23.21 3.80 20.13
CA LEU A 173 -23.93 5.00 20.56
C LEU A 173 -23.47 6.25 19.78
N ALA A 174 -22.17 6.54 19.74
CA ALA A 174 -21.61 7.75 19.13
C ALA A 174 -21.43 7.66 17.60
N GLY A 175 -21.40 6.43 17.07
CA GLY A 175 -21.08 6.17 15.66
C GLY A 175 -21.98 6.90 14.65
N PRO A 176 -23.31 6.94 14.81
CA PRO A 176 -24.16 7.68 13.89
C PRO A 176 -23.76 9.14 13.72
N LEU A 177 -23.38 9.81 14.82
CA LEU A 177 -22.92 11.20 14.78
C LEU A 177 -21.52 11.36 14.19
N LEU A 178 -20.56 10.53 14.64
CA LEU A 178 -19.16 10.62 14.23
C LEU A 178 -18.97 10.30 12.74
N ARG A 179 -19.77 9.39 12.19
CA ARG A 179 -19.71 8.99 10.79
C ARG A 179 -20.47 9.89 9.83
N ARG A 180 -21.49 10.64 10.31
CA ARG A 180 -22.45 11.36 9.47
C ARG A 180 -21.79 12.24 8.41
N ARG A 181 -20.80 13.04 8.80
CA ARG A 181 -20.12 13.97 7.88
C ARG A 181 -19.24 13.23 6.87
N PHE A 182 -18.60 12.15 7.28
CA PHE A 182 -17.79 11.30 6.40
C PHE A 182 -18.67 10.60 5.37
N LEU A 183 -19.79 9.99 5.81
CA LEU A 183 -20.70 9.26 4.94
C LEU A 183 -21.34 10.16 3.88
N LYS A 184 -21.54 11.46 4.15
CA LYS A 184 -22.00 12.42 3.14
C LYS A 184 -21.13 12.41 1.87
N TRP A 185 -19.83 12.18 2.02
CA TRP A 185 -18.87 12.10 0.92
C TRP A 185 -18.66 10.68 0.43
N SER A 186 -18.53 9.73 1.35
CA SER A 186 -18.22 8.35 0.98
C SER A 186 -19.39 7.57 0.38
N ASP A 187 -20.62 7.99 0.59
CA ASP A 187 -21.82 7.35 0.06
C ASP A 187 -22.11 7.69 -1.40
N ARG A 188 -21.37 8.61 -1.97
CA ARG A 188 -21.44 9.02 -3.37
C ARG A 188 -20.28 8.46 -4.16
N SER A 189 -20.51 8.09 -5.42
CA SER A 189 -19.42 7.73 -6.31
C SER A 189 -18.57 8.96 -6.68
N THR A 190 -17.35 8.71 -7.13
CA THR A 190 -16.46 9.77 -7.63
C THR A 190 -17.10 10.49 -8.81
N ARG A 191 -17.67 9.74 -9.76
CA ARG A 191 -18.37 10.29 -10.93
C ARG A 191 -19.54 11.19 -10.54
N GLU A 192 -20.44 10.72 -9.66
CA GLU A 192 -21.58 11.53 -9.16
C GLU A 192 -21.18 12.87 -8.55
N VAL A 193 -20.05 12.93 -7.87
CA VAL A 193 -19.58 14.19 -7.28
C VAL A 193 -19.01 15.11 -8.33
N LEU A 194 -18.17 14.60 -9.25
CA LEU A 194 -17.54 15.41 -10.29
C LEU A 194 -18.56 15.91 -11.34
N GLU A 195 -19.52 15.09 -11.74
CA GLU A 195 -20.60 15.51 -12.64
C GLU A 195 -21.53 16.58 -12.04
N GLY A 196 -21.49 16.73 -10.71
CA GLY A 196 -22.10 17.89 -10.03
C GLY A 196 -21.34 19.21 -10.21
N PHE A 197 -20.11 19.17 -10.69
CA PHE A 197 -19.26 20.35 -10.91
C PHE A 197 -19.09 20.69 -12.40
N THR A 198 -19.01 19.68 -13.28
CA THR A 198 -18.77 19.86 -14.71
C THR A 198 -19.40 18.76 -15.55
N ARG A 199 -19.63 19.04 -16.84
CA ARG A 199 -20.00 18.08 -17.88
C ARG A 199 -18.82 17.67 -18.76
N ASN A 200 -17.66 18.28 -18.58
CA ASN A 200 -16.46 18.02 -19.35
C ASN A 200 -15.85 16.67 -18.97
N GLN A 201 -16.08 15.64 -19.77
CA GLN A 201 -15.62 14.28 -19.49
C GLN A 201 -14.09 14.19 -19.51
N ARG A 202 -13.41 14.96 -20.36
CA ARG A 202 -11.94 15.01 -20.38
C ARG A 202 -11.39 15.56 -19.06
N LEU A 203 -11.97 16.61 -18.51
CA LEU A 203 -11.56 17.14 -17.20
C LEU A 203 -11.81 16.09 -16.10
N ILE A 204 -12.97 15.43 -16.09
CA ILE A 204 -13.28 14.36 -15.13
C ILE A 204 -12.22 13.26 -15.21
N ALA A 205 -11.88 12.79 -16.43
CA ALA A 205 -10.88 11.76 -16.64
C ALA A 205 -9.49 12.16 -16.11
N VAL A 206 -9.06 13.40 -16.40
CA VAL A 206 -7.77 13.90 -15.89
C VAL A 206 -7.76 13.99 -14.39
N LEU A 207 -8.78 14.59 -13.74
CA LEU A 207 -8.86 14.75 -12.29
C LEU A 207 -8.94 13.40 -11.56
N THR A 208 -9.40 12.35 -12.22
CA THR A 208 -9.47 10.99 -11.69
C THR A 208 -8.35 10.07 -12.19
N GLY A 209 -7.38 10.61 -12.93
CA GLY A 209 -6.31 9.83 -13.57
C GLY A 209 -5.40 9.03 -12.63
N GLN A 210 -5.53 9.20 -11.31
CA GLN A 210 -4.85 8.40 -10.29
C GLN A 210 -5.76 7.28 -9.71
N PHE A 211 -6.90 6.96 -10.36
CA PHE A 211 -7.82 5.94 -9.82
C PHE A 211 -7.19 4.56 -9.68
N GLY A 212 -6.12 4.32 -10.38
CA GLY A 212 -5.32 3.10 -10.25
C GLY A 212 -4.73 2.90 -8.85
N ASP A 213 -4.46 3.95 -8.08
CA ASP A 213 -3.98 3.86 -6.69
C ASP A 213 -5.00 3.20 -5.73
N TYR A 214 -6.27 3.07 -6.13
CA TYR A 214 -7.30 2.35 -5.39
C TYR A 214 -8.09 1.33 -6.25
N GLY A 215 -7.81 1.25 -7.56
CA GLY A 215 -8.21 0.17 -8.46
C GLY A 215 -9.68 0.12 -8.84
N LEU A 216 -10.40 1.24 -8.83
CA LEU A 216 -11.80 1.32 -9.22
C LEU A 216 -12.07 2.54 -10.11
N PRO A 217 -12.78 2.39 -11.23
CA PRO A 217 -13.15 3.53 -12.06
C PRO A 217 -14.11 4.49 -11.32
N PRO A 218 -14.23 5.75 -11.77
CA PRO A 218 -14.95 6.80 -11.05
C PRO A 218 -16.43 6.50 -10.73
N ALA A 219 -17.14 5.73 -11.56
CA ALA A 219 -18.54 5.38 -11.30
C ALA A 219 -18.71 4.40 -10.12
N GLU A 220 -17.70 3.60 -9.83
CA GLU A 220 -17.77 2.56 -8.79
C GLU A 220 -17.05 2.98 -7.49
N SER A 221 -16.02 3.80 -7.61
CA SER A 221 -15.24 4.25 -6.46
C SER A 221 -16.01 5.26 -5.62
N SER A 222 -15.89 5.14 -4.30
CA SER A 222 -16.36 6.19 -3.38
C SER A 222 -15.55 7.47 -3.60
N PHE A 223 -16.21 8.64 -3.64
CA PHE A 223 -15.50 9.92 -3.71
C PHE A 223 -14.53 10.14 -2.54
N MET A 224 -14.77 9.49 -1.40
CA MET A 224 -13.86 9.61 -0.26
C MET A 224 -12.47 9.05 -0.57
N ILE A 225 -12.36 7.89 -1.29
CA ILE A 225 -11.03 7.35 -1.63
C ILE A 225 -10.35 8.23 -2.67
N GLN A 226 -11.06 8.76 -3.66
CA GLN A 226 -10.54 9.74 -4.59
C GLN A 226 -9.99 10.98 -3.87
N ALA A 227 -10.75 11.51 -2.91
CA ALA A 227 -10.35 12.69 -2.15
C ALA A 227 -9.10 12.42 -1.27
N ILE A 228 -9.00 11.22 -0.69
CA ILE A 228 -7.82 10.81 0.09
C ILE A 228 -6.59 10.73 -0.80
N VAL A 229 -6.67 10.05 -1.94
CA VAL A 229 -5.54 9.87 -2.86
C VAL A 229 -5.12 11.22 -3.48
N ALA A 230 -6.05 12.00 -4.00
CA ALA A 230 -5.73 13.31 -4.54
C ALA A 230 -5.07 14.22 -3.48
N ASN A 231 -5.63 14.30 -2.27
CA ASN A 231 -5.04 15.10 -1.19
C ASN A 231 -3.67 14.58 -0.73
N HIS A 232 -3.43 13.27 -0.83
CA HIS A 232 -2.17 12.65 -0.45
C HIS A 232 -1.00 13.19 -1.29
N TYR A 233 -1.23 13.42 -2.58
CA TYR A 233 -0.19 13.83 -3.54
C TYR A 233 -0.18 15.33 -3.88
N LEU A 234 -1.21 16.11 -3.54
CA LEU A 234 -1.28 17.55 -3.87
C LEU A 234 -0.06 18.35 -3.41
N ASP A 235 0.61 17.94 -2.34
CA ASP A 235 1.81 18.59 -1.82
C ASP A 235 3.12 17.95 -2.32
N GLY A 236 3.04 17.10 -3.33
CA GLY A 236 4.15 16.37 -3.94
C GLY A 236 4.27 14.94 -3.48
N ALA A 237 5.16 14.21 -4.13
CA ALA A 237 5.45 12.82 -3.86
C ALA A 237 6.94 12.60 -3.54
N TYR A 238 7.20 11.51 -2.83
CA TYR A 238 8.52 11.14 -2.31
C TYR A 238 8.78 9.66 -2.56
N TYR A 239 10.05 9.29 -2.54
CA TYR A 239 10.48 7.91 -2.69
C TYR A 239 11.48 7.55 -1.56
N PRO A 240 11.43 6.33 -0.98
CA PRO A 240 12.37 5.96 0.07
C PRO A 240 13.77 5.77 -0.49
N VAL A 241 14.76 6.48 0.05
CA VAL A 241 16.16 6.35 -0.34
C VAL A 241 16.66 4.95 0.04
N GLY A 242 17.15 4.21 -0.93
CA GLY A 242 17.55 2.82 -0.77
C GLY A 242 16.45 1.80 -1.11
N GLY A 243 15.36 2.24 -1.76
CA GLY A 243 14.22 1.43 -2.21
C GLY A 243 13.25 1.05 -1.08
N ALA A 244 12.11 0.46 -1.42
CA ALA A 244 11.05 0.14 -0.47
C ALA A 244 11.50 -0.81 0.66
N GLY A 245 12.44 -1.69 0.39
CA GLY A 245 12.96 -2.65 1.38
C GLY A 245 13.59 -2.01 2.62
N VAL A 246 13.93 -0.71 2.61
CA VAL A 246 14.43 -0.02 3.81
C VAL A 246 13.36 0.12 4.89
N ILE A 247 12.08 0.13 4.52
CA ILE A 247 10.97 0.38 5.44
C ILE A 247 10.92 -0.68 6.55
N ALA A 248 10.84 -1.96 6.18
CA ALA A 248 10.80 -3.04 7.17
C ALA A 248 12.11 -3.10 7.99
N ARG A 249 13.27 -2.84 7.35
CA ARG A 249 14.57 -2.80 8.02
C ARG A 249 14.68 -1.68 9.07
N ALA A 250 14.06 -0.53 8.82
CA ALA A 250 14.01 0.58 9.77
C ALA A 250 13.07 0.32 10.95
N ILE A 251 11.97 -0.41 10.73
CA ILE A 251 10.94 -0.65 11.75
C ILE A 251 11.34 -1.79 12.71
N ALA A 252 11.94 -2.86 12.22
CA ALA A 252 12.27 -4.04 13.03
C ALA A 252 13.12 -3.74 14.29
N PRO A 253 14.12 -2.84 14.27
CA PRO A 253 14.86 -2.48 15.47
C PRO A 253 13.99 -1.87 16.57
N VAL A 254 12.93 -1.14 16.23
CA VAL A 254 11.99 -0.57 17.22
C VAL A 254 11.25 -1.68 17.96
N ILE A 255 10.81 -2.70 17.24
CA ILE A 255 10.14 -3.89 17.80
C ILE A 255 11.10 -4.68 18.70
N ARG A 256 12.34 -4.92 18.21
CA ARG A 256 13.35 -5.71 18.92
C ARG A 256 13.82 -5.06 20.21
N ARG A 257 13.93 -3.75 20.29
CA ARG A 257 14.30 -3.04 21.54
C ARG A 257 13.32 -3.25 22.68
N ALA A 258 12.07 -3.54 22.39
CA ALA A 258 11.08 -3.92 23.41
C ALA A 258 11.03 -5.44 23.69
N GLY A 259 12.05 -6.20 23.25
CA GLY A 259 12.11 -7.65 23.39
C GLY A 259 11.30 -8.44 22.36
N GLY A 260 10.66 -7.77 21.39
CA GLY A 260 9.93 -8.40 20.30
C GLY A 260 10.85 -8.95 19.20
N ASP A 261 10.28 -9.58 18.17
CA ASP A 261 11.01 -10.01 16.97
C ASP A 261 10.09 -10.05 15.73
N VAL A 262 10.72 -10.16 14.55
CA VAL A 262 10.05 -10.33 13.26
C VAL A 262 10.63 -11.58 12.60
N LEU A 263 9.82 -12.63 12.48
CA LEU A 263 10.20 -13.92 11.89
C LEU A 263 9.62 -14.06 10.49
N ILE A 264 10.45 -14.51 9.55
CA ILE A 264 10.07 -14.85 8.17
C ILE A 264 9.89 -16.35 7.99
N ASN A 265 9.31 -16.77 6.85
CA ASN A 265 8.93 -18.17 6.61
C ASN A 265 8.12 -18.74 7.80
N ALA A 266 7.30 -17.91 8.42
CA ALA A 266 6.54 -18.16 9.63
C ALA A 266 5.03 -18.13 9.33
N GLU A 267 4.57 -19.07 8.49
CA GLU A 267 3.17 -19.14 8.10
C GLU A 267 2.30 -19.58 9.27
N VAL A 268 1.26 -18.78 9.57
CA VAL A 268 0.22 -19.10 10.54
C VAL A 268 -0.88 -19.91 9.83
N ALA A 269 -1.18 -21.10 10.35
CA ALA A 269 -2.25 -21.98 9.86
C ALA A 269 -3.63 -21.57 10.42
N GLY A 270 -3.68 -21.05 11.65
CA GLY A 270 -4.94 -20.67 12.27
C GLY A 270 -4.76 -19.89 13.56
N ILE A 271 -5.82 -19.20 13.98
CA ILE A 271 -5.92 -18.49 15.25
C ILE A 271 -6.51 -19.44 16.28
N VAL A 272 -5.84 -19.60 17.41
CA VAL A 272 -6.31 -20.40 18.56
C VAL A 272 -7.29 -19.57 19.36
N VAL A 273 -8.51 -20.08 19.54
CA VAL A 273 -9.56 -19.43 20.31
C VAL A 273 -10.06 -20.37 21.39
N GLU A 274 -9.97 -19.96 22.64
CA GLU A 274 -10.40 -20.68 23.83
C GLU A 274 -11.37 -19.78 24.63
N ASP A 275 -12.49 -20.28 25.05
CA ASP A 275 -13.52 -19.55 25.80
C ASP A 275 -13.92 -18.18 25.18
N GLY A 276 -14.01 -18.15 23.84
CA GLY A 276 -14.36 -16.94 23.07
C GLY A 276 -13.27 -15.85 23.06
N ARG A 277 -12.02 -16.22 23.38
CA ARG A 277 -10.83 -15.35 23.36
C ARG A 277 -9.75 -15.94 22.46
N ALA A 278 -9.13 -15.11 21.63
CA ALA A 278 -7.90 -15.49 20.96
C ALA A 278 -6.76 -15.57 21.99
N THR A 279 -6.08 -16.71 22.03
CA THR A 279 -5.02 -17.03 22.98
C THR A 279 -3.68 -17.34 22.30
N GLY A 280 -3.61 -17.28 20.98
CA GLY A 280 -2.40 -17.54 20.21
C GLY A 280 -2.67 -17.91 18.77
N VAL A 281 -1.68 -18.51 18.15
CA VAL A 281 -1.73 -18.97 16.76
C VAL A 281 -1.14 -20.37 16.62
N LYS A 282 -1.64 -21.14 15.64
CA LYS A 282 -1.08 -22.42 15.23
C LYS A 282 -0.20 -22.21 14.01
N MET A 283 1.02 -22.72 14.06
CA MET A 283 1.99 -22.63 12.96
C MET A 283 1.73 -23.69 11.89
N ALA A 284 1.89 -23.33 10.62
CA ALA A 284 1.70 -24.25 9.50
C ALA A 284 2.85 -25.25 9.35
N ALA A 285 4.05 -24.86 9.77
CA ALA A 285 5.27 -25.58 9.49
C ALA A 285 5.43 -26.88 10.33
N ASP A 286 4.96 -26.88 11.56
CA ASP A 286 5.17 -27.94 12.56
C ASP A 286 3.95 -28.20 13.45
N GLY A 287 2.87 -27.42 13.28
CA GLY A 287 1.68 -27.50 14.10
C GLY A 287 1.82 -26.92 15.50
N ALA A 288 2.97 -26.32 15.85
CA ALA A 288 3.20 -25.72 17.15
C ALA A 288 2.23 -24.60 17.43
N THR A 289 1.87 -24.44 18.70
CA THR A 289 1.02 -23.32 19.15
C THR A 289 1.90 -22.28 19.85
N LEU A 290 1.91 -21.06 19.31
CA LEU A 290 2.52 -19.91 19.96
C LEU A 290 1.43 -19.14 20.72
N ARG A 291 1.67 -18.87 22.00
CA ARG A 291 0.70 -18.25 22.90
C ARG A 291 0.97 -16.75 23.07
N ALA A 292 -0.09 -15.96 23.07
CA ALA A 292 -0.08 -14.56 23.49
C ALA A 292 -1.51 -14.11 23.81
N PRO A 293 -1.71 -13.20 24.79
CA PRO A 293 -3.04 -12.70 25.17
C PRO A 293 -3.68 -11.81 24.12
N LEU A 294 -2.91 -11.34 23.14
CA LEU A 294 -3.36 -10.50 22.02
C LEU A 294 -2.90 -11.09 20.68
N VAL A 295 -3.80 -11.21 19.73
CA VAL A 295 -3.53 -11.56 18.33
C VAL A 295 -4.01 -10.43 17.45
N ILE A 296 -3.13 -9.92 16.58
CA ILE A 296 -3.40 -8.84 15.64
C ILE A 296 -3.21 -9.39 14.23
N SER A 297 -4.25 -9.35 13.39
CA SER A 297 -4.15 -9.86 12.02
C SER A 297 -3.98 -8.73 11.02
N ASP A 298 -2.87 -8.77 10.28
CA ASP A 298 -2.58 -7.97 9.07
C ASP A 298 -2.72 -8.81 7.79
N ALA A 299 -3.33 -10.00 7.90
CA ALA A 299 -3.53 -10.91 6.77
C ALA A 299 -4.69 -10.51 5.84
N GLY A 300 -5.36 -9.40 6.13
CA GLY A 300 -6.62 -9.00 5.51
C GLY A 300 -7.84 -9.65 6.17
N VAL A 301 -9.00 -8.99 6.08
CA VAL A 301 -10.23 -9.46 6.73
C VAL A 301 -10.73 -10.78 6.13
N SER A 302 -10.61 -10.96 4.81
CA SER A 302 -11.01 -12.19 4.13
C SER A 302 -10.20 -13.39 4.63
N ASN A 303 -8.88 -13.30 4.65
CA ASN A 303 -8.03 -14.36 5.18
C ASN A 303 -8.27 -14.60 6.68
N THR A 304 -8.45 -13.53 7.46
CA THR A 304 -8.66 -13.64 8.89
C THR A 304 -9.95 -14.39 9.21
N PHE A 305 -11.04 -14.00 8.58
CA PHE A 305 -12.37 -14.55 8.92
C PHE A 305 -12.67 -15.87 8.21
N ALA A 306 -12.27 -16.03 6.96
CA ALA A 306 -12.62 -17.23 6.19
C ALA A 306 -11.56 -18.35 6.28
N ARG A 307 -10.31 -18.03 6.64
CA ARG A 307 -9.22 -19.01 6.63
C ARG A 307 -8.57 -19.23 8.00
N LEU A 308 -8.27 -18.15 8.75
CA LEU A 308 -7.50 -18.26 9.99
C LEU A 308 -8.36 -18.54 11.22
N LEU A 309 -9.63 -18.11 11.24
CA LEU A 309 -10.55 -18.44 12.32
C LEU A 309 -11.17 -19.83 12.12
N PRO A 310 -11.50 -20.53 13.22
CA PRO A 310 -12.38 -21.70 13.14
C PRO A 310 -13.71 -21.34 12.48
N ARG A 311 -14.08 -22.09 11.44
CA ARG A 311 -15.25 -21.80 10.59
C ARG A 311 -16.54 -21.62 11.40
N ALA A 312 -16.84 -22.54 12.30
CA ALA A 312 -18.02 -22.46 13.16
C ALA A 312 -18.09 -21.18 14.01
N LEU A 313 -16.92 -20.66 14.42
CA LEU A 313 -16.84 -19.41 15.17
C LEU A 313 -17.10 -18.20 14.26
N ALA A 314 -16.53 -18.18 13.05
CA ALA A 314 -16.77 -17.14 12.08
C ALA A 314 -18.26 -17.06 11.67
N GLU A 315 -18.91 -18.20 11.46
CA GLU A 315 -20.34 -18.33 11.17
C GLU A 315 -21.19 -17.83 12.35
N ARG A 316 -20.93 -18.28 13.58
CA ARG A 316 -21.64 -17.85 14.80
C ARG A 316 -21.65 -16.32 14.97
N HIS A 317 -20.58 -15.65 14.57
CA HIS A 317 -20.47 -14.18 14.65
C HIS A 317 -20.92 -13.46 13.38
N GLY A 318 -21.46 -14.16 12.37
CA GLY A 318 -21.90 -13.60 11.10
C GLY A 318 -20.77 -12.94 10.29
N LEU A 319 -19.51 -13.38 10.49
CA LEU A 319 -18.35 -12.75 9.85
C LEU A 319 -18.26 -13.11 8.37
N LEU A 320 -18.62 -14.35 8.00
CA LEU A 320 -18.58 -14.80 6.60
C LEU A 320 -19.65 -14.09 5.75
N GLU A 321 -20.86 -13.87 6.28
CA GLU A 321 -21.90 -13.09 5.61
C GLU A 321 -21.48 -11.64 5.39
N ARG A 322 -20.80 -11.05 6.36
CA ARG A 322 -20.29 -9.67 6.25
C ARG A 322 -19.23 -9.52 5.16
N LEU A 323 -18.39 -10.54 4.94
CA LEU A 323 -17.42 -10.53 3.84
C LEU A 323 -18.10 -10.44 2.46
N GLN A 324 -19.30 -11.00 2.31
CA GLN A 324 -20.05 -10.97 1.05
C GLN A 324 -20.63 -9.58 0.72
N GLN A 325 -20.69 -8.66 1.69
CA GLN A 325 -21.23 -7.31 1.50
C GLN A 325 -20.31 -6.37 0.73
N VAL A 326 -19.03 -6.70 0.63
CA VAL A 326 -18.03 -5.90 -0.10
C VAL A 326 -17.19 -6.83 -0.95
N ARG A 327 -17.21 -6.62 -2.25
CA ARG A 327 -16.42 -7.44 -3.18
C ARG A 327 -14.92 -7.22 -3.01
N PRO A 328 -14.08 -8.19 -3.42
CA PRO A 328 -12.64 -7.98 -3.56
C PRO A 328 -12.32 -6.82 -4.53
N SER A 329 -11.18 -6.18 -4.35
CA SER A 329 -10.67 -5.21 -5.30
C SER A 329 -10.18 -5.89 -6.57
N ILE A 330 -9.66 -5.09 -7.52
CA ILE A 330 -9.14 -5.61 -8.78
C ILE A 330 -7.80 -6.33 -8.60
N ALA A 331 -7.52 -7.26 -9.51
CA ALA A 331 -6.21 -7.85 -9.69
C ALA A 331 -5.35 -7.03 -10.66
N TYR A 332 -4.05 -7.27 -10.68
CA TYR A 332 -3.09 -6.57 -11.52
C TYR A 332 -1.97 -7.49 -11.99
N VAL A 333 -1.32 -7.09 -13.08
CA VAL A 333 -0.02 -7.59 -13.50
C VAL A 333 1.03 -6.50 -13.31
N CYS A 334 2.27 -6.89 -13.04
CA CYS A 334 3.40 -5.97 -13.00
C CYS A 334 4.58 -6.56 -13.77
N LEU A 335 5.02 -5.87 -14.81
CA LEU A 335 6.23 -6.19 -15.55
C LEU A 335 7.39 -5.40 -14.95
N TYR A 336 8.34 -6.12 -14.37
CA TYR A 336 9.59 -5.60 -13.84
C TYR A 336 10.65 -5.66 -14.93
N VAL A 337 11.18 -4.51 -15.33
CA VAL A 337 12.14 -4.39 -16.45
C VAL A 337 13.47 -3.90 -15.93
N GLY A 338 14.56 -4.49 -16.41
CA GLY A 338 15.94 -4.12 -16.05
C GLY A 338 16.79 -3.79 -17.28
N PHE A 339 17.65 -2.79 -17.13
CA PHE A 339 18.54 -2.25 -18.17
C PHE A 339 20.00 -2.27 -17.71
N ARG A 340 20.94 -2.42 -18.66
CA ARG A 340 22.40 -2.35 -18.41
C ARG A 340 22.99 -0.94 -18.57
N GLU A 341 22.18 0.07 -18.34
CA GLU A 341 22.55 1.48 -18.39
C GLU A 341 21.95 2.21 -17.19
N ASP A 342 22.54 3.32 -16.76
CA ASP A 342 22.00 4.16 -15.69
C ASP A 342 20.75 4.92 -16.14
N ALA A 343 19.91 5.28 -15.19
CA ALA A 343 18.67 6.02 -15.43
C ALA A 343 18.89 7.34 -16.21
N ALA A 344 19.99 8.03 -15.95
CA ALA A 344 20.37 9.27 -16.65
C ALA A 344 20.71 9.00 -18.12
N ALA A 345 21.48 7.96 -18.43
CA ALA A 345 21.83 7.57 -19.80
C ALA A 345 20.60 7.13 -20.60
N LEU A 346 19.62 6.50 -19.93
CA LEU A 346 18.34 6.09 -20.51
C LEU A 346 17.31 7.23 -20.55
N GLN A 347 17.62 8.40 -20.01
CA GLN A 347 16.71 9.56 -19.90
C GLN A 347 15.38 9.18 -19.21
N LEU A 348 15.42 8.35 -18.16
CA LEU A 348 14.22 7.95 -17.43
C LEU A 348 13.65 9.13 -16.64
N PRO A 349 12.33 9.39 -16.71
CA PRO A 349 11.72 10.47 -15.95
C PRO A 349 11.65 10.15 -14.46
N ARG A 350 11.59 11.17 -13.62
CA ARG A 350 11.35 11.02 -12.18
C ARG A 350 9.87 10.92 -11.84
N HIS A 351 9.00 11.51 -12.66
CA HIS A 351 7.55 11.38 -12.53
C HIS A 351 7.05 10.03 -13.04
N ASN A 352 5.92 9.58 -12.52
CA ASN A 352 5.26 8.39 -13.04
C ASN A 352 4.44 8.75 -14.29
N LEU A 353 4.11 7.73 -15.10
CA LEU A 353 3.18 7.85 -16.22
C LEU A 353 1.91 7.05 -15.93
N TRP A 354 0.76 7.69 -16.11
CA TRP A 354 -0.55 7.06 -16.11
C TRP A 354 -1.11 7.10 -17.52
N LEU A 355 -1.26 5.96 -18.16
CA LEU A 355 -1.65 5.85 -19.57
C LEU A 355 -3.08 5.36 -19.67
N TYR A 356 -3.90 6.07 -20.44
CA TYR A 356 -5.28 5.72 -20.75
C TYR A 356 -5.51 5.83 -22.26
N SER A 357 -6.22 4.85 -22.83
CA SER A 357 -6.55 4.85 -24.27
C SER A 357 -7.52 5.96 -24.64
N HIS A 358 -8.46 6.28 -23.76
CA HIS A 358 -9.44 7.36 -23.92
C HIS A 358 -9.94 7.90 -22.57
N ASP A 359 -10.78 8.92 -22.58
CA ASP A 359 -11.25 9.64 -21.40
C ASP A 359 -12.46 8.99 -20.69
N ASP A 360 -13.01 7.92 -21.21
CA ASP A 360 -14.00 7.09 -20.52
C ASP A 360 -13.30 5.94 -19.77
N HIS A 361 -13.01 6.15 -18.48
CA HIS A 361 -12.33 5.17 -17.65
C HIS A 361 -13.14 3.89 -17.44
N GLU A 362 -14.46 3.98 -17.37
CA GLU A 362 -15.35 2.83 -17.23
C GLU A 362 -15.32 1.96 -18.48
N ARG A 363 -15.40 2.61 -19.63
CA ARG A 363 -15.29 1.94 -20.92
C ARG A 363 -13.90 1.29 -21.10
N SER A 364 -12.82 2.02 -20.80
CA SER A 364 -11.44 1.47 -20.81
C SER A 364 -11.35 0.21 -19.95
N PHE A 365 -11.97 0.25 -18.79
CA PHE A 365 -11.95 -0.87 -17.85
C PHE A 365 -12.73 -2.08 -18.36
N ALA A 366 -13.92 -1.86 -18.95
CA ALA A 366 -14.75 -2.89 -19.56
C ALA A 366 -14.07 -3.53 -20.77
N GLU A 367 -13.60 -2.72 -21.73
CA GLU A 367 -12.92 -3.19 -22.96
C GLU A 367 -11.66 -4.01 -22.61
N GLY A 368 -10.89 -3.58 -21.60
CA GLY A 368 -9.72 -4.33 -21.14
C GLY A 368 -10.04 -5.70 -20.57
N SER A 369 -11.26 -5.88 -20.04
CA SER A 369 -11.67 -7.15 -19.46
C SER A 369 -11.94 -8.24 -20.50
N ASP A 370 -12.34 -7.87 -21.70
CA ASP A 370 -12.81 -8.80 -22.74
C ASP A 370 -11.69 -9.32 -23.66
N HIS A 371 -10.51 -8.67 -23.62
CA HIS A 371 -9.41 -8.97 -24.55
C HIS A 371 -8.11 -9.38 -23.83
N PRO A 372 -7.98 -10.63 -23.33
CA PRO A 372 -6.76 -11.09 -22.65
C PRO A 372 -5.54 -11.08 -23.56
N ASP A 373 -5.77 -10.97 -24.85
CA ASP A 373 -4.73 -10.84 -25.87
C ASP A 373 -4.36 -9.38 -26.22
N ALA A 374 -4.97 -8.37 -25.66
CA ALA A 374 -4.57 -6.97 -25.77
C ALA A 374 -3.75 -6.49 -24.56
N ALA A 375 -2.99 -5.40 -24.71
CA ALA A 375 -2.42 -4.73 -23.53
C ALA A 375 -3.55 -4.15 -22.68
N PRO A 376 -3.41 -4.17 -21.34
CA PRO A 376 -4.39 -3.48 -20.49
C PRO A 376 -4.55 -2.02 -20.94
N PRO A 377 -5.78 -1.50 -21.04
CA PRO A 377 -6.05 -0.16 -21.57
C PRO A 377 -5.65 0.96 -20.61
N SER A 378 -5.42 0.61 -19.36
CA SER A 378 -4.93 1.51 -18.31
C SER A 378 -3.63 0.96 -17.75
N LEU A 379 -2.56 1.75 -17.83
CA LEU A 379 -1.23 1.37 -17.37
C LEU A 379 -0.65 2.45 -16.45
N PHE A 380 0.13 2.00 -15.48
CA PHE A 380 0.98 2.83 -14.66
C PHE A 380 2.44 2.44 -14.89
N MET A 381 3.32 3.42 -15.12
CA MET A 381 4.75 3.20 -15.26
C MET A 381 5.52 3.98 -14.20
N SER A 382 6.40 3.30 -13.52
CA SER A 382 7.24 3.84 -12.47
C SER A 382 8.71 3.63 -12.79
N PHE A 383 9.55 4.58 -12.37
CA PHE A 383 10.97 4.62 -12.68
C PHE A 383 11.81 4.69 -11.39
N PRO A 384 11.91 3.61 -10.60
CA PRO A 384 12.58 3.61 -9.29
C PRO A 384 14.03 4.12 -9.37
N ALA A 385 14.76 3.70 -10.41
CA ALA A 385 16.15 4.10 -10.63
C ALA A 385 16.36 5.61 -10.83
N ALA A 386 15.34 6.34 -11.30
CA ALA A 386 15.40 7.79 -11.47
C ALA A 386 14.96 8.57 -10.21
N LYS A 387 14.22 7.91 -9.31
CA LYS A 387 13.66 8.50 -8.08
C LYS A 387 14.60 8.36 -6.88
N ASP A 388 15.27 7.22 -6.76
CA ASP A 388 16.17 6.92 -5.67
C ASP A 388 17.58 7.47 -5.94
N PRO A 389 18.02 8.49 -5.21
CA PRO A 389 19.36 9.06 -5.41
C PRO A 389 20.48 8.08 -5.06
N ASP A 390 20.18 7.02 -4.29
CA ASP A 390 21.15 5.99 -3.91
C ASP A 390 21.19 4.80 -4.89
N PHE A 391 20.32 4.80 -5.91
CA PHE A 391 20.18 3.65 -6.81
C PHE A 391 21.48 3.33 -7.56
N THR A 392 22.09 4.32 -8.20
CA THR A 392 23.33 4.13 -8.99
C THR A 392 24.50 3.65 -8.13
N ARG A 393 24.60 4.11 -6.86
CA ARG A 393 25.62 3.62 -5.92
C ARG A 393 25.42 2.14 -5.59
N ARG A 394 24.17 1.71 -5.39
CA ARG A 394 23.84 0.30 -5.07
C ARG A 394 23.89 -0.63 -6.29
N HIS A 395 23.56 -0.10 -7.45
CA HIS A 395 23.42 -0.83 -8.72
C HIS A 395 24.10 -0.06 -9.88
N PRO A 396 25.43 0.06 -9.89
CA PRO A 396 26.16 0.84 -10.92
C PRO A 396 25.91 0.26 -12.31
N GLY A 397 25.65 1.15 -13.28
CA GLY A 397 25.36 0.79 -14.67
C GLY A 397 24.06 -0.01 -14.84
N ARG A 398 23.07 0.22 -13.97
CA ARG A 398 21.76 -0.45 -14.02
C ARG A 398 20.62 0.54 -13.81
N ALA A 399 19.49 0.24 -14.42
CA ALA A 399 18.24 0.91 -14.13
C ALA A 399 17.07 -0.08 -14.14
N THR A 400 15.96 0.31 -13.50
CA THR A 400 14.73 -0.47 -13.42
C THR A 400 13.51 0.38 -13.76
N VAL A 401 12.51 -0.28 -14.37
CA VAL A 401 11.20 0.28 -14.67
C VAL A 401 10.14 -0.75 -14.27
N ASP A 402 9.05 -0.29 -13.67
CA ASP A 402 7.90 -1.11 -13.33
C ASP A 402 6.69 -0.68 -14.18
N ILE A 403 6.00 -1.65 -14.80
CA ILE A 403 4.83 -1.40 -15.64
C ILE A 403 3.66 -2.19 -15.06
N LEU A 404 2.68 -1.50 -14.50
CA LEU A 404 1.49 -2.10 -13.91
C LEU A 404 0.29 -1.94 -14.83
N GLY A 405 -0.51 -3.01 -14.93
CA GLY A 405 -1.79 -2.98 -15.63
C GLY A 405 -2.86 -3.72 -14.83
N PHE A 406 -4.08 -3.17 -14.77
CA PHE A 406 -5.20 -3.85 -14.15
C PHE A 406 -5.74 -4.92 -15.08
N VAL A 407 -6.06 -6.07 -14.50
CA VAL A 407 -6.54 -7.24 -15.24
C VAL A 407 -7.64 -7.95 -14.45
N PRO A 408 -8.64 -8.53 -15.13
CA PRO A 408 -9.62 -9.36 -14.45
C PRO A 408 -8.98 -10.68 -14.00
N TRP A 409 -9.41 -11.15 -12.84
CA TRP A 409 -9.03 -12.48 -12.35
C TRP A 409 -9.34 -13.60 -13.34
N ALA A 410 -10.44 -13.48 -14.10
CA ALA A 410 -10.89 -14.47 -15.07
C ALA A 410 -9.80 -14.88 -16.09
N TRP A 411 -8.88 -13.98 -16.45
CA TRP A 411 -7.76 -14.31 -17.34
C TRP A 411 -6.83 -15.39 -16.79
N PHE A 412 -6.75 -15.52 -15.46
CA PHE A 412 -5.80 -16.40 -14.75
C PHE A 412 -6.49 -17.54 -14.03
N GLU A 413 -7.81 -17.58 -13.99
CA GLU A 413 -8.60 -18.52 -13.18
C GLU A 413 -8.32 -19.97 -13.53
N ARG A 414 -8.12 -20.30 -14.81
CA ARG A 414 -7.82 -21.67 -15.27
C ARG A 414 -6.54 -22.27 -14.65
N TRP A 415 -5.60 -21.41 -14.19
CA TRP A 415 -4.36 -21.85 -13.53
C TRP A 415 -4.41 -21.73 -12.01
N ARG A 416 -5.55 -21.43 -11.42
CA ARG A 416 -5.68 -21.14 -9.98
C ARG A 416 -5.17 -22.25 -9.08
N ASP A 417 -5.34 -23.51 -9.49
CA ASP A 417 -4.98 -24.70 -8.70
C ASP A 417 -3.61 -25.27 -9.07
N THR A 418 -2.86 -24.60 -9.97
CA THR A 418 -1.51 -24.98 -10.33
C THR A 418 -0.51 -24.54 -9.27
N ARG A 419 0.57 -25.32 -9.12
CA ARG A 419 1.62 -25.04 -8.13
C ARG A 419 2.51 -23.88 -8.60
N TRP A 420 2.91 -23.02 -7.66
CA TRP A 420 3.93 -21.99 -7.86
C TRP A 420 5.18 -22.52 -8.57
N MET A 421 5.68 -21.81 -9.56
CA MET A 421 6.81 -22.18 -10.44
C MET A 421 6.62 -23.45 -11.29
N LYS A 422 5.42 -24.06 -11.30
CA LYS A 422 5.08 -25.27 -12.07
C LYS A 422 3.66 -25.13 -12.64
N ARG A 423 3.42 -24.10 -13.48
CA ARG A 423 2.07 -23.80 -14.01
C ARG A 423 1.83 -24.23 -15.45
N GLY A 424 2.86 -24.82 -16.11
CA GLY A 424 2.79 -25.29 -17.50
C GLY A 424 3.22 -24.26 -18.53
N ASP A 425 3.44 -24.77 -19.76
CA ASP A 425 3.98 -23.99 -20.87
C ASP A 425 2.95 -22.98 -21.43
N ASP A 426 1.66 -23.32 -21.37
CA ASP A 426 0.57 -22.43 -21.77
C ASP A 426 0.50 -21.16 -20.90
N TYR A 427 0.75 -21.31 -19.60
CA TYR A 427 0.88 -20.15 -18.69
C TYR A 427 2.14 -19.35 -19.00
N ALA A 428 3.26 -19.99 -19.26
CA ALA A 428 4.51 -19.31 -19.62
C ALA A 428 4.35 -18.54 -20.94
N ALA A 429 3.73 -19.14 -21.95
CA ALA A 429 3.45 -18.50 -23.23
C ALA A 429 2.46 -17.32 -23.10
N PHE A 430 1.44 -17.42 -22.24
CA PHE A 430 0.53 -16.33 -21.94
C PHE A 430 1.24 -15.15 -21.29
N LYS A 431 2.08 -15.42 -20.28
CA LYS A 431 2.90 -14.40 -19.62
C LYS A 431 3.81 -13.68 -20.61
N GLU A 432 4.45 -14.45 -21.49
CA GLU A 432 5.37 -13.89 -22.48
C GLU A 432 4.64 -12.94 -23.46
N ARG A 433 3.51 -13.38 -24.02
CA ARG A 433 2.72 -12.51 -24.90
C ARG A 433 2.30 -11.21 -24.21
N LEU A 434 1.85 -11.28 -22.95
CA LEU A 434 1.46 -10.10 -22.19
C LEU A 434 2.67 -9.21 -21.88
N SER A 435 3.83 -9.80 -21.55
CA SER A 435 5.08 -9.05 -21.31
C SER A 435 5.50 -8.26 -22.55
N GLN A 436 5.48 -8.87 -23.73
CA GLN A 436 5.84 -8.20 -24.99
C GLN A 436 4.93 -6.99 -25.27
N ARG A 437 3.63 -7.10 -24.99
CA ARG A 437 2.70 -5.99 -25.16
C ARG A 437 2.94 -4.85 -24.19
N LEU A 438 3.26 -5.15 -22.93
CA LEU A 438 3.62 -4.14 -21.95
C LEU A 438 4.94 -3.43 -22.34
N LEU A 439 5.90 -4.16 -22.90
CA LEU A 439 7.14 -3.57 -23.43
C LEU A 439 6.87 -2.66 -24.63
N GLU A 440 5.98 -3.04 -25.56
CA GLU A 440 5.60 -2.16 -26.67
C GLU A 440 4.96 -0.87 -26.15
N ARG A 441 4.08 -0.93 -25.15
CA ARG A 441 3.53 0.26 -24.52
C ARG A 441 4.59 1.14 -23.86
N LEU A 442 5.64 0.54 -23.28
CA LEU A 442 6.79 1.30 -22.76
C LEU A 442 7.54 2.02 -23.90
N TYR A 443 7.78 1.32 -25.02
CA TYR A 443 8.51 1.88 -26.16
C TYR A 443 7.73 2.98 -26.90
N GLU A 444 6.40 2.95 -26.86
CA GLU A 444 5.58 4.06 -27.35
C GLU A 444 5.78 5.34 -26.54
N GLN A 445 6.00 5.23 -25.25
CA GLN A 445 6.24 6.38 -24.37
C GLN A 445 7.71 6.81 -24.34
N LEU A 446 8.61 5.85 -24.41
CA LEU A 446 10.06 6.04 -24.27
C LEU A 446 10.78 5.25 -25.39
N PRO A 447 10.74 5.75 -26.65
CA PRO A 447 11.28 5.02 -27.82
C PRO A 447 12.77 4.71 -27.71
N GLN A 448 13.53 5.52 -26.97
CA GLN A 448 14.96 5.31 -26.72
C GLN A 448 15.29 4.04 -25.94
N LEU A 449 14.31 3.38 -25.32
CA LEU A 449 14.49 2.14 -24.56
C LEU A 449 14.42 0.88 -25.44
N ARG A 450 13.97 1.01 -26.70
CA ARG A 450 13.84 -0.14 -27.62
C ARG A 450 15.22 -0.76 -27.88
N GLY A 451 15.29 -2.08 -27.68
CA GLY A 451 16.54 -2.84 -27.85
C GLY A 451 17.53 -2.75 -26.66
N LYS A 452 17.19 -2.02 -25.59
CA LYS A 452 18.07 -1.86 -24.41
C LYS A 452 17.67 -2.71 -23.20
N VAL A 453 16.55 -3.41 -23.25
CA VAL A 453 16.09 -4.28 -22.18
C VAL A 453 17.05 -5.47 -22.04
N ASP A 454 17.58 -5.67 -20.83
CA ASP A 454 18.45 -6.81 -20.49
C ASP A 454 17.62 -7.96 -19.88
N ARG A 455 16.66 -7.64 -19.03
CA ARG A 455 15.83 -8.61 -18.32
C ARG A 455 14.43 -8.06 -18.08
N TYR A 456 13.45 -8.94 -18.07
CA TYR A 456 12.13 -8.64 -17.55
C TYR A 456 11.50 -9.85 -16.88
N GLU A 457 10.56 -9.60 -15.97
CA GLU A 457 9.80 -10.65 -15.26
C GLU A 457 8.38 -10.13 -14.99
N LEU A 458 7.36 -10.89 -15.42
CA LEU A 458 5.96 -10.53 -15.17
C LEU A 458 5.44 -11.19 -13.89
N SER A 459 4.99 -10.40 -12.94
CA SER A 459 4.13 -10.83 -11.84
C SER A 459 2.67 -10.84 -12.30
N THR A 460 1.88 -11.77 -11.78
CA THR A 460 0.47 -11.96 -12.16
C THR A 460 -0.40 -12.08 -10.90
N PRO A 461 -1.74 -12.03 -11.00
CA PRO A 461 -2.64 -12.30 -9.89
C PRO A 461 -2.37 -13.60 -9.16
N LEU A 462 -1.83 -14.62 -9.86
CA LEU A 462 -1.42 -15.89 -9.25
C LEU A 462 -0.18 -15.75 -8.37
N SER A 463 0.67 -14.74 -8.58
CA SER A 463 1.78 -14.40 -7.67
C SER A 463 1.22 -13.81 -6.36
N THR A 464 0.30 -12.86 -6.46
CA THR A 464 -0.41 -12.29 -5.30
C THR A 464 -1.17 -13.36 -4.53
N ARG A 465 -1.92 -14.23 -5.23
CA ARG A 465 -2.60 -15.36 -4.60
C ARG A 465 -1.62 -16.27 -3.84
N HIS A 466 -0.46 -16.55 -4.41
CA HIS A 466 0.55 -17.39 -3.75
C HIS A 466 1.13 -16.72 -2.50
N PHE A 467 1.53 -15.46 -2.59
CA PHE A 467 2.23 -14.77 -1.51
C PHE A 467 1.31 -14.15 -0.45
N CYS A 468 0.13 -13.66 -0.83
CA CYS A 468 -0.80 -12.96 0.06
C CYS A 468 -2.03 -13.77 0.44
N HIS A 469 -2.27 -14.94 -0.21
CA HIS A 469 -3.50 -15.74 -0.06
C HIS A 469 -4.80 -15.00 -0.43
N TYR A 470 -4.71 -13.93 -1.18
CA TYR A 470 -5.90 -13.28 -1.73
C TYR A 470 -6.52 -14.14 -2.83
N PRO A 471 -7.78 -14.60 -2.70
CA PRO A 471 -8.36 -15.62 -3.59
C PRO A 471 -8.34 -15.26 -5.07
N HIS A 472 -8.53 -13.98 -5.39
CA HIS A 472 -8.57 -13.46 -6.76
C HIS A 472 -7.32 -12.66 -7.14
N GLY A 473 -6.25 -12.74 -6.33
CA GLY A 473 -5.02 -11.96 -6.55
C GLY A 473 -5.23 -10.45 -6.47
N GLU A 474 -6.22 -10.03 -5.68
CA GLU A 474 -6.60 -8.63 -5.51
C GLU A 474 -5.48 -7.78 -4.88
N ALA A 475 -5.27 -6.56 -5.43
CA ALA A 475 -4.21 -5.65 -5.00
C ALA A 475 -4.52 -4.96 -3.67
N TYR A 476 -5.78 -4.56 -3.47
CA TYR A 476 -6.18 -3.62 -2.43
C TYR A 476 -7.16 -4.21 -1.41
N GLY A 477 -7.17 -5.54 -1.24
CA GLY A 477 -8.09 -6.22 -0.36
C GLY A 477 -9.55 -6.01 -0.80
N LEU A 478 -10.38 -5.42 0.05
CA LEU A 478 -11.77 -5.11 -0.29
C LEU A 478 -11.88 -3.83 -1.16
N ALA A 479 -12.77 -3.85 -2.14
CA ALA A 479 -13.01 -2.74 -3.07
C ALA A 479 -13.48 -1.46 -2.36
N HIS A 480 -12.96 -0.29 -2.76
CA HIS A 480 -13.22 1.01 -2.13
C HIS A 480 -14.50 1.68 -2.64
N THR A 481 -15.58 0.91 -2.67
CA THR A 481 -16.92 1.37 -3.03
C THR A 481 -17.59 2.15 -1.89
N PRO A 482 -18.67 2.91 -2.14
CA PRO A 482 -19.51 3.49 -1.10
C PRO A 482 -19.94 2.47 -0.04
N GLN A 483 -20.31 1.27 -0.47
CA GLN A 483 -20.74 0.16 0.39
C GLN A 483 -19.67 -0.23 1.42
N ARG A 484 -18.38 -0.22 1.06
CA ARG A 484 -17.29 -0.54 1.98
C ARG A 484 -17.26 0.40 3.18
N PHE A 485 -17.37 1.71 2.95
CA PHE A 485 -17.26 2.70 4.03
C PHE A 485 -18.45 2.67 5.00
N ARG A 486 -19.58 2.11 4.60
CA ARG A 486 -20.72 1.84 5.49
C ARG A 486 -20.45 0.71 6.47
N GLN A 487 -19.49 -0.19 6.19
CA GLN A 487 -19.22 -1.38 6.99
C GLN A 487 -18.64 -1.05 8.36
N ARG A 488 -19.39 -1.40 9.42
CA ARG A 488 -18.96 -1.14 10.80
C ARG A 488 -18.05 -2.22 11.36
N TYR A 489 -17.99 -3.40 10.73
CA TYR A 489 -17.11 -4.48 11.14
C TYR A 489 -15.64 -4.25 10.71
N LEU A 490 -15.39 -3.40 9.71
CA LEU A 490 -14.04 -3.00 9.27
C LEU A 490 -13.43 -2.02 10.28
N ARG A 491 -13.01 -2.56 11.41
CA ARG A 491 -12.45 -1.83 12.57
C ARG A 491 -11.45 -2.72 13.32
N PRO A 492 -10.53 -2.14 14.14
CA PRO A 492 -9.55 -2.93 14.87
C PRO A 492 -10.17 -4.01 15.76
N ALA A 493 -11.10 -3.65 16.63
CA ALA A 493 -11.68 -4.60 17.58
C ALA A 493 -12.70 -5.54 16.93
N THR A 494 -12.44 -6.85 16.93
CA THR A 494 -13.38 -7.88 16.46
C THR A 494 -14.41 -8.28 17.54
N PRO A 495 -15.43 -9.09 17.22
CA PRO A 495 -16.30 -9.71 18.23
C PRO A 495 -15.56 -10.70 19.15
N ILE A 496 -14.43 -11.23 18.73
CA ILE A 496 -13.65 -12.23 19.48
C ILE A 496 -12.66 -11.47 20.38
N ARG A 497 -12.75 -11.70 21.70
CA ARG A 497 -11.85 -11.05 22.65
C ARG A 497 -10.39 -11.40 22.34
N GLY A 498 -9.50 -10.44 22.49
CA GLY A 498 -8.06 -10.65 22.22
C GLY A 498 -7.68 -10.66 20.73
N LEU A 499 -8.65 -10.68 19.79
CA LEU A 499 -8.38 -10.60 18.36
C LEU A 499 -8.64 -9.20 17.81
N TYR A 500 -7.63 -8.64 17.15
CA TYR A 500 -7.68 -7.34 16.50
C TYR A 500 -7.31 -7.46 15.01
N LEU A 501 -7.79 -6.53 14.21
CA LEU A 501 -7.46 -6.37 12.80
C LEU A 501 -6.61 -5.12 12.60
N THR A 502 -5.74 -5.16 11.60
CA THR A 502 -4.95 -4.02 11.13
C THR A 502 -4.82 -4.02 9.61
N GLY A 503 -4.07 -3.07 9.05
CA GLY A 503 -3.81 -3.00 7.61
C GLY A 503 -4.87 -2.26 6.81
N GLN A 504 -4.82 -2.44 5.48
CA GLN A 504 -5.60 -1.66 4.52
C GLN A 504 -7.12 -1.85 4.63
N ASP A 505 -7.61 -3.00 5.10
CA ASP A 505 -9.04 -3.24 5.22
C ASP A 505 -9.71 -2.44 6.33
N ILE A 506 -8.94 -1.93 7.30
CA ILE A 506 -9.48 -1.18 8.43
C ILE A 506 -9.83 0.25 8.04
N PHE A 507 -9.05 0.86 7.13
CA PHE A 507 -9.32 2.21 6.65
C PHE A 507 -9.36 2.25 5.13
N THR A 508 -8.20 2.42 4.46
CA THR A 508 -8.08 2.49 3.00
C THR A 508 -6.86 1.70 2.54
N CYS A 509 -6.82 1.44 1.23
CA CYS A 509 -5.65 0.84 0.58
C CYS A 509 -4.44 1.77 0.61
N GLY A 510 -3.37 1.25 0.06
CA GLY A 510 -2.08 1.91 -0.07
C GLY A 510 -1.32 1.97 1.25
N LEU A 511 -0.09 2.43 1.15
CA LEU A 511 0.85 2.47 2.27
C LEU A 511 0.33 3.35 3.41
N GLY A 512 -0.21 4.54 3.12
CA GLY A 512 -0.74 5.46 4.11
C GLY A 512 -1.98 4.93 4.83
N GLY A 513 -2.90 4.27 4.10
CA GLY A 513 -4.10 3.68 4.66
C GLY A 513 -3.81 2.48 5.56
N ALA A 514 -2.91 1.59 5.14
CA ALA A 514 -2.49 0.44 5.94
C ALA A 514 -1.73 0.86 7.20
N LEU A 515 -0.86 1.89 7.11
CA LEU A 515 -0.17 2.48 8.25
C LEU A 515 -1.16 3.09 9.26
N ALA A 516 -2.18 3.81 8.77
CA ALA A 516 -3.26 4.32 9.62
C ALA A 516 -4.07 3.20 10.28
N GLY A 517 -4.25 2.06 9.60
CA GLY A 517 -4.82 0.84 10.19
C GLY A 517 -4.02 0.34 11.38
N GLY A 518 -2.68 0.34 11.29
CA GLY A 518 -1.78 -0.01 12.39
C GLY A 518 -1.87 0.95 13.57
N LEU A 519 -1.92 2.25 13.28
CA LEU A 519 -2.14 3.30 14.30
C LEU A 519 -3.49 3.09 15.01
N ALA A 520 -4.54 2.79 14.27
CA ALA A 520 -5.87 2.52 14.83
C ALA A 520 -5.88 1.28 15.73
N ALA A 521 -5.23 0.18 15.28
CA ALA A 521 -5.12 -1.05 16.05
C ALA A 521 -4.36 -0.83 17.37
N ALA A 522 -3.18 -0.21 17.31
CA ALA A 522 -2.39 0.11 18.50
C ALA A 522 -3.15 1.06 19.46
N SER A 523 -3.84 2.08 18.93
CA SER A 523 -4.66 3.01 19.72
C SER A 523 -5.81 2.30 20.45
N ALA A 524 -6.50 1.38 19.75
CA ALA A 524 -7.60 0.60 20.34
C ALA A 524 -7.12 -0.35 21.44
N ILE A 525 -5.98 -1.03 21.22
CA ILE A 525 -5.38 -1.95 22.19
C ILE A 525 -4.91 -1.20 23.44
N LEU A 526 -4.20 -0.10 23.27
CA LEU A 526 -3.67 0.72 24.38
C LEU A 526 -4.73 1.63 25.00
N ARG A 527 -5.93 1.70 24.43
CA ARG A 527 -7.02 2.61 24.86
C ARG A 527 -6.55 4.06 24.96
N ARG A 528 -5.71 4.48 24.03
CA ARG A 528 -5.07 5.79 24.02
C ARG A 528 -5.05 6.35 22.59
N ASN A 529 -5.32 7.65 22.43
CA ASN A 529 -5.14 8.32 21.15
C ASN A 529 -3.64 8.49 20.85
N LEU A 530 -3.09 7.63 20.00
CA LEU A 530 -1.69 7.69 19.62
C LEU A 530 -1.38 8.76 18.58
N VAL A 531 -2.36 9.36 17.90
CA VAL A 531 -2.13 10.49 16.96
C VAL A 531 -1.38 11.61 17.67
N THR A 532 -1.85 11.99 18.86
CA THR A 532 -1.21 13.04 19.68
C THR A 532 0.17 12.63 20.19
N ALA A 533 0.42 11.34 20.37
CA ALA A 533 1.72 10.85 20.84
C ALA A 533 2.78 10.86 19.72
N VAL A 534 2.39 10.45 18.49
CA VAL A 534 3.31 10.39 17.35
C VAL A 534 3.61 11.78 16.77
N THR A 535 2.70 12.75 16.91
CA THR A 535 2.91 14.11 16.40
C THR A 535 3.68 15.01 17.38
N LYS A 536 3.88 14.59 18.63
CA LYS A 536 4.77 15.30 19.56
C LYS A 536 6.23 15.09 19.13
N PRO A 537 7.08 16.13 19.17
CA PRO A 537 8.49 15.95 18.95
C PRO A 537 9.04 14.87 19.90
N ALA A 538 9.83 13.93 19.37
CA ALA A 538 10.54 13.00 20.23
C ALA A 538 11.40 13.80 21.23
N PRO A 539 11.46 13.44 22.52
CA PRO A 539 12.38 14.07 23.43
C PRO A 539 13.79 13.95 22.84
N ALA A 540 14.53 15.06 22.84
CA ALA A 540 15.89 15.09 22.34
C ALA A 540 16.69 13.95 22.98
N ARG A 541 17.35 13.12 22.18
CA ARG A 541 18.25 12.09 22.70
C ARG A 541 19.35 12.79 23.49
N ASN A 542 19.37 12.61 24.79
CA ASN A 542 20.49 13.02 25.62
C ASN A 542 21.72 12.22 25.16
N GLY A 543 22.65 12.88 24.45
CA GLY A 543 23.98 12.33 24.20
C GLY A 543 24.59 12.47 22.81
N GLU A 544 23.92 12.98 21.80
CA GLU A 544 24.62 13.26 20.52
C GLU A 544 24.70 14.78 20.27
N LYS A 545 25.84 15.37 20.59
CA LYS A 545 26.21 16.71 20.12
C LYS A 545 26.30 16.65 18.59
N LYS A 546 25.37 17.30 17.88
CA LYS A 546 25.54 17.62 16.48
C LYS A 546 26.74 18.57 16.36
N GLY A 547 27.86 18.09 15.85
CA GLY A 547 28.92 18.96 15.42
C GLY A 547 28.44 19.85 14.26
N PRO A 548 28.89 21.11 14.15
CA PRO A 548 28.48 22.01 13.08
C PRO A 548 29.01 21.47 11.75
N ALA A 549 28.11 21.29 10.78
CA ALA A 549 28.47 21.07 9.39
C ALA A 549 29.10 22.36 8.87
N ALA A 550 30.42 22.39 8.71
CA ALA A 550 31.14 23.47 8.04
C ALA A 550 30.86 23.39 6.53
N PHE A 551 30.05 24.31 6.04
CA PHE A 551 30.06 24.68 4.64
C PHE A 551 31.31 25.53 4.41
N THR A 552 32.28 24.99 3.69
CA THR A 552 33.34 25.79 3.09
C THR A 552 32.94 26.08 1.66
N GLU A 553 32.52 27.31 1.42
CA GLU A 553 32.62 27.95 0.11
C GLU A 553 34.08 28.25 -0.16
N SER A 554 34.54 27.98 -1.36
CA SER A 554 35.61 28.75 -2.04
C SER A 554 36.13 28.04 -3.29
N PRO A 555 36.73 28.81 -4.21
CA PRO A 555 36.19 29.89 -5.09
C PRO A 555 36.00 29.41 -6.51
#